data_d2ffe36aff6e2452a2897e1f556f3da6
#
_entry.id   d2ffe36aff6e2452a2897e1f556f3da6
#
_cell.length_a   1.000
_cell.length_b   1.000
_cell.length_c   1.000
_cell.angle_alpha   90.00
_cell.angle_beta   90.00
_cell.angle_gamma   90.00
#
_symmetry.space_group_name_H-M   'P 1'
#
loop_
_entity.id
_entity.type
_entity.pdbx_description
1 polymer ?
#
loop_
_entity_poly.entity_id
_entity_poly.type
_entity_poly.pdbx_seq_one_letter_code
_entity_poly.pdbx_strand_id
1 'polypeptide(L)'
;MIINNVIGLAKTAKVFNVPTILTTVIEERGGHIIKGLQAVFPDQKPIDRTFINTWEDARVVDWVKKSGRTKIIMAALWTEICLAMPVIQALGEGYEVYIVTDASGAVSLEAHEMAIQRMIQAGAIPITWMVFAAELQRDWARTDTAAAVAQILVEHAGVVGTTFMWEQQLLATPHTEKKVSAA
;
A
#
# COMPACT_ATOMS: atom_id res chain seq x y z
N MET A 1 10.40 7.85 -1.11
CA MET A 1 10.09 6.39 -1.06
C MET A 1 8.67 6.15 -0.55
N ILE A 2 8.26 6.58 0.64
CA ILE A 2 6.92 6.34 1.22
C ILE A 2 5.78 6.74 0.28
N ILE A 3 5.81 7.95 -0.31
CA ILE A 3 4.78 8.43 -1.25
C ILE A 3 4.64 7.49 -2.45
N ASN A 4 5.74 7.04 -3.02
CA ASN A 4 5.75 6.07 -4.12
C ASN A 4 5.07 4.76 -3.71
N ASN A 5 5.44 4.24 -2.56
CA ASN A 5 4.99 2.95 -2.06
C ASN A 5 3.51 2.95 -1.68
N VAL A 6 3.02 4.02 -1.02
CA VAL A 6 1.59 4.12 -0.66
C VAL A 6 0.71 4.26 -1.90
N ILE A 7 1.20 4.89 -2.98
CA ILE A 7 0.47 4.95 -4.26
C ILE A 7 0.44 3.56 -4.91
N GLY A 8 1.56 2.83 -4.91
CA GLY A 8 1.63 1.44 -5.39
C GLY A 8 0.68 0.51 -4.62
N LEU A 9 0.66 0.63 -3.28
CA LEU A 9 -0.28 -0.07 -2.41
C LEU A 9 -1.74 0.23 -2.79
N ALA A 10 -2.09 1.51 -2.94
CA ALA A 10 -3.44 1.94 -3.27
C ALA A 10 -3.90 1.48 -4.65
N LYS A 11 -3.05 1.58 -5.67
CA LYS A 11 -3.32 1.07 -7.02
C LYS A 11 -3.56 -0.44 -6.99
N THR A 12 -2.75 -1.17 -6.25
CA THR A 12 -2.92 -2.61 -6.06
C THR A 12 -4.27 -2.92 -5.41
N ALA A 13 -4.62 -2.25 -4.32
CA ALA A 13 -5.92 -2.42 -3.67
C ALA A 13 -7.08 -2.18 -4.65
N LYS A 14 -6.97 -1.17 -5.51
CA LYS A 14 -7.98 -0.86 -6.53
C LYS A 14 -8.12 -1.95 -7.59
N VAL A 15 -6.99 -2.48 -8.10
CA VAL A 15 -6.99 -3.56 -9.12
C VAL A 15 -7.69 -4.81 -8.59
N PHE A 16 -7.50 -5.14 -7.32
CA PHE A 16 -8.12 -6.30 -6.68
C PHE A 16 -9.45 -6.01 -5.99
N ASN A 17 -10.03 -4.83 -6.19
CA ASN A 17 -11.30 -4.41 -5.57
C ASN A 17 -11.30 -4.59 -4.04
N VAL A 18 -10.17 -4.36 -3.40
CA VAL A 18 -10.07 -4.39 -1.93
C VAL A 18 -10.79 -3.14 -1.38
N PRO A 19 -11.81 -3.30 -0.52
CA PRO A 19 -12.46 -2.16 0.10
C PRO A 19 -11.44 -1.27 0.79
N THR A 20 -11.37 -0.01 0.41
CA THR A 20 -10.37 0.94 0.88
C THR A 20 -11.03 2.20 1.42
N ILE A 21 -10.56 2.69 2.55
CA ILE A 21 -11.00 3.93 3.18
C ILE A 21 -9.82 4.87 3.37
N LEU A 22 -10.00 6.14 3.05
CA LEU A 22 -9.05 7.21 3.29
C LEU A 22 -9.52 8.07 4.47
N THR A 23 -8.58 8.44 5.34
CA THR A 23 -8.86 9.31 6.50
C THR A 23 -7.85 10.45 6.60
N THR A 24 -8.30 11.60 7.09
CA THR A 24 -7.48 12.76 7.44
C THR A 24 -7.68 13.13 8.90
N VAL A 25 -6.86 14.01 9.41
CA VAL A 25 -6.98 14.58 10.77
C VAL A 25 -7.01 16.09 10.65
N ILE A 26 -8.17 16.69 10.89
CA ILE A 26 -8.37 18.15 10.81
C ILE A 26 -7.73 18.66 9.51
N GLU A 27 -8.30 18.27 8.38
CA GLU A 27 -7.76 18.51 7.03
C GLU A 27 -7.38 19.97 6.78
N GLU A 28 -8.13 20.90 7.37
CA GLU A 28 -7.85 22.32 7.31
C GLU A 28 -6.47 22.70 7.89
N ARG A 29 -5.97 21.94 8.89
CA ARG A 29 -4.68 22.18 9.55
C ARG A 29 -3.62 21.16 9.16
N GLY A 30 -4.00 19.91 9.08
CA GLY A 30 -3.10 18.77 8.80
C GLY A 30 -2.80 18.58 7.31
N GLY A 31 -3.59 19.20 6.45
CA GLY A 31 -3.48 19.06 5.00
C GLY A 31 -4.32 17.94 4.43
N HIS A 32 -4.55 18.03 3.13
CA HIS A 32 -5.29 17.05 2.34
C HIS A 32 -4.49 15.78 2.09
N ILE A 33 -5.18 14.72 1.72
CA ILE A 33 -4.54 13.51 1.16
C ILE A 33 -3.63 13.93 -0.01
N ILE A 34 -2.44 13.36 -0.08
CA ILE A 34 -1.49 13.61 -1.18
C ILE A 34 -2.16 13.34 -2.53
N LYS A 35 -1.95 14.24 -3.49
CA LYS A 35 -2.66 14.22 -4.78
C LYS A 35 -2.56 12.87 -5.50
N GLY A 36 -1.38 12.23 -5.48
CA GLY A 36 -1.17 10.93 -6.12
C GLY A 36 -2.00 9.81 -5.52
N LEU A 37 -2.19 9.80 -4.19
CA LEU A 37 -3.04 8.84 -3.51
C LEU A 37 -4.52 9.13 -3.74
N GLN A 38 -4.94 10.40 -3.64
CA GLN A 38 -6.32 10.80 -3.92
C GLN A 38 -6.74 10.49 -5.36
N ALA A 39 -5.82 10.61 -6.33
CA ALA A 39 -6.08 10.31 -7.73
C ALA A 39 -6.38 8.82 -7.98
N VAL A 40 -5.96 7.92 -7.11
CA VAL A 40 -6.34 6.49 -7.20
C VAL A 40 -7.82 6.31 -6.86
N PHE A 41 -8.35 7.09 -5.93
CA PHE A 41 -9.75 7.06 -5.47
C PHE A 41 -10.40 8.46 -5.63
N PRO A 42 -10.61 8.94 -6.88
CA PRO A 42 -11.02 10.33 -7.12
C PRO A 42 -12.40 10.65 -6.55
N ASP A 43 -13.28 9.67 -6.49
CA ASP A 43 -14.66 9.84 -6.01
C ASP A 43 -14.79 9.62 -4.50
N GLN A 44 -13.72 9.19 -3.82
CA GLN A 44 -13.75 8.97 -2.39
C GLN A 44 -13.40 10.25 -1.63
N LYS A 45 -14.35 10.75 -0.86
CA LYS A 45 -14.09 11.81 0.12
C LYS A 45 -13.49 11.17 1.38
N PRO A 46 -12.28 11.58 1.82
CA PRO A 46 -11.70 11.09 3.06
C PRO A 46 -12.61 11.37 4.27
N ILE A 47 -12.61 10.49 5.25
CA ILE A 47 -13.23 10.79 6.55
C ILE A 47 -12.28 11.69 7.31
N ASP A 48 -12.62 12.98 7.39
CA ASP A 48 -11.89 13.93 8.22
C ASP A 48 -12.32 13.79 9.67
N ARG A 49 -11.38 13.50 10.54
CA ARG A 49 -11.57 13.20 11.96
C ARG A 49 -10.80 14.18 12.84
N THR A 50 -11.21 14.30 14.11
CA THR A 50 -10.47 15.03 15.15
C THR A 50 -9.67 14.07 16.04
N PHE A 51 -10.08 12.81 16.12
CA PHE A 51 -9.40 11.78 16.89
C PHE A 51 -8.00 11.48 16.31
N ILE A 52 -6.99 11.43 17.16
CA ILE A 52 -5.65 10.98 16.78
C ILE A 52 -5.71 9.50 16.40
N ASN A 53 -6.34 8.70 17.25
CA ASN A 53 -6.59 7.29 16.97
C ASN A 53 -7.80 7.14 16.04
N THR A 54 -7.57 6.68 14.82
CA THR A 54 -8.62 6.46 13.82
C THR A 54 -9.71 5.49 14.30
N TRP A 55 -9.36 4.54 15.17
CA TRP A 55 -10.29 3.55 15.68
C TRP A 55 -11.29 4.09 16.72
N GLU A 56 -11.08 5.32 17.20
CA GLU A 56 -12.03 6.02 18.08
C GLU A 56 -13.12 6.77 17.30
N ASP A 57 -12.97 6.89 15.97
CA ASP A 57 -14.01 7.48 15.13
C ASP A 57 -15.03 6.41 14.70
N ALA A 58 -16.24 6.51 15.23
CA ALA A 58 -17.30 5.54 14.93
C ALA A 58 -17.58 5.38 13.42
N ARG A 59 -17.43 6.43 12.63
CA ARG A 59 -17.64 6.38 11.17
C ARG A 59 -16.64 5.43 10.49
N VAL A 60 -15.39 5.39 10.97
CA VAL A 60 -14.35 4.50 10.47
C VAL A 60 -14.63 3.07 10.90
N VAL A 61 -14.90 2.85 12.18
CA VAL A 61 -15.20 1.51 12.72
C VAL A 61 -16.45 0.92 12.07
N ASP A 62 -17.52 1.71 11.90
CA ASP A 62 -18.73 1.29 11.21
C ASP A 62 -18.48 0.93 9.74
N TRP A 63 -17.62 1.71 9.06
CA TRP A 63 -17.24 1.39 7.68
C TRP A 63 -16.50 0.06 7.60
N VAL A 64 -15.55 -0.19 8.51
CA VAL A 64 -14.82 -1.48 8.59
C VAL A 64 -15.79 -2.63 8.87
N LYS A 65 -16.68 -2.50 9.86
CA LYS A 65 -17.69 -3.51 10.18
C LYS A 65 -18.60 -3.82 8.99
N LYS A 66 -19.07 -2.78 8.28
CA LYS A 66 -19.91 -2.93 7.07
C LYS A 66 -19.18 -3.63 5.92
N SER A 67 -17.85 -3.54 5.84
CA SER A 67 -17.08 -4.27 4.85
C SER A 67 -17.13 -5.78 5.00
N GLY A 68 -17.49 -6.28 6.19
CA GLY A 68 -17.54 -7.69 6.55
C GLY A 68 -16.16 -8.38 6.58
N ARG A 69 -15.06 -7.59 6.54
CA ARG A 69 -13.71 -8.13 6.52
C ARG A 69 -13.14 -8.24 7.94
N THR A 70 -12.45 -9.34 8.20
CA THR A 70 -11.76 -9.60 9.47
C THR A 70 -10.25 -9.35 9.36
N LYS A 71 -9.72 -9.25 8.14
CA LYS A 71 -8.33 -8.89 7.85
C LYS A 71 -8.25 -7.46 7.40
N ILE A 72 -7.39 -6.67 8.03
CA ILE A 72 -7.23 -5.25 7.77
C ILE A 72 -5.76 -4.97 7.41
N ILE A 73 -5.56 -4.22 6.33
CA ILE A 73 -4.24 -3.71 5.94
C ILE A 73 -4.20 -2.23 6.26
N MET A 74 -3.21 -1.78 7.01
CA MET A 74 -3.07 -0.41 7.44
C MET A 74 -1.72 0.19 7.04
N ALA A 75 -1.76 1.45 6.58
CA ALA A 75 -0.60 2.31 6.37
C ALA A 75 -0.97 3.74 6.76
N ALA A 76 -0.08 4.46 7.41
CA ALA A 76 -0.36 5.84 7.82
C ALA A 76 0.90 6.67 8.07
N LEU A 77 0.71 7.96 8.20
CA LEU A 77 1.57 8.93 8.87
C LEU A 77 0.84 9.40 10.15
N TRP A 78 1.44 9.32 11.35
CA TRP A 78 2.77 8.82 11.65
C TRP A 78 2.70 7.40 12.19
N THR A 79 3.73 6.60 11.89
CA THR A 79 3.76 5.18 12.27
C THR A 79 3.56 4.97 13.77
N GLU A 80 4.22 5.78 14.60
CA GLU A 80 4.20 5.68 16.06
C GLU A 80 2.90 6.19 16.70
N ILE A 81 2.08 6.90 15.96
CA ILE A 81 0.86 7.55 16.47
C ILE A 81 -0.37 7.03 15.72
N CYS A 82 -0.64 7.60 14.54
CA CYS A 82 -1.88 7.35 13.80
C CYS A 82 -1.96 5.95 13.17
N LEU A 83 -0.85 5.20 13.12
CA LEU A 83 -0.87 3.79 12.75
C LEU A 83 -0.89 2.89 13.99
N ALA A 84 0.03 3.09 14.94
CA ALA A 84 0.18 2.18 16.06
C ALA A 84 -1.06 2.09 16.95
N MET A 85 -1.74 3.22 17.20
CA MET A 85 -2.92 3.23 18.07
C MET A 85 -4.08 2.42 17.49
N PRO A 86 -4.57 2.66 16.25
CA PRO A 86 -5.67 1.89 15.69
C PRO A 86 -5.31 0.42 15.45
N VAL A 87 -4.06 0.11 15.10
CA VAL A 87 -3.59 -1.29 14.93
C VAL A 87 -3.76 -2.07 16.22
N ILE A 88 -3.25 -1.54 17.34
CA ILE A 88 -3.31 -2.22 18.63
C ILE A 88 -4.75 -2.39 19.09
N GLN A 89 -5.61 -1.38 18.90
CA GLN A 89 -7.00 -1.46 19.28
C GLN A 89 -7.78 -2.47 18.42
N ALA A 90 -7.59 -2.45 17.11
CA ALA A 90 -8.22 -3.40 16.18
C ALA A 90 -7.82 -4.86 16.50
N LEU A 91 -6.55 -5.11 16.84
CA LEU A 91 -6.07 -6.41 17.30
C LEU A 91 -6.80 -6.84 18.60
N GLY A 92 -6.97 -5.91 19.55
CA GLY A 92 -7.71 -6.15 20.78
C GLY A 92 -9.19 -6.47 20.57
N GLU A 93 -9.77 -6.02 19.47
CA GLU A 93 -11.14 -6.33 19.03
C GLU A 93 -11.25 -7.61 18.17
N GLY A 94 -10.14 -8.32 17.95
CA GLY A 94 -10.11 -9.62 17.27
C GLY A 94 -9.92 -9.56 15.76
N TYR A 95 -9.54 -8.40 15.20
CA TYR A 95 -9.14 -8.32 13.80
C TYR A 95 -7.73 -8.87 13.60
N GLU A 96 -7.46 -9.45 12.43
CA GLU A 96 -6.13 -9.76 11.96
C GLU A 96 -5.58 -8.53 11.20
N VAL A 97 -4.50 -7.92 11.71
CA VAL A 97 -4.01 -6.64 11.19
C VAL A 97 -2.64 -6.78 10.56
N TYR A 98 -2.53 -6.37 9.31
CA TYR A 98 -1.30 -6.25 8.55
C TYR A 98 -0.87 -4.78 8.51
N ILE A 99 0.40 -4.50 8.80
CA ILE A 99 0.98 -3.16 8.74
C ILE A 99 1.94 -3.05 7.55
N VAL A 100 1.71 -2.06 6.67
CA VAL A 100 2.58 -1.86 5.50
C VAL A 100 3.70 -0.91 5.88
N THR A 101 4.83 -1.47 6.26
CA THR A 101 5.92 -0.74 6.91
C THR A 101 6.60 0.27 5.98
N ASP A 102 6.77 -0.07 4.71
CA ASP A 102 7.42 0.78 3.71
C ASP A 102 6.47 1.80 3.04
N ALA A 103 5.17 1.75 3.36
CA ALA A 103 4.16 2.74 2.99
C ALA A 103 3.72 3.60 4.17
N SER A 104 4.38 3.47 5.31
CA SER A 104 4.16 4.24 6.54
C SER A 104 5.42 5.03 6.89
N GLY A 105 5.26 6.16 7.57
CA GLY A 105 6.38 7.02 7.93
C GLY A 105 6.25 7.59 9.34
N ALA A 106 7.37 7.91 9.98
CA ALA A 106 7.47 8.43 11.33
C ALA A 106 8.33 9.70 11.38
N VAL A 107 8.39 10.32 12.55
CA VAL A 107 9.20 11.54 12.75
C VAL A 107 10.70 11.23 12.75
N SER A 108 11.08 9.98 13.01
CA SER A 108 12.47 9.49 12.95
C SER A 108 12.50 8.00 12.64
N LEU A 109 13.67 7.49 12.25
CA LEU A 109 13.88 6.05 12.05
C LEU A 109 13.61 5.27 13.33
N GLU A 110 14.14 5.74 14.45
CA GLU A 110 13.93 5.10 15.76
C GLU A 110 12.43 5.04 16.12
N ALA A 111 11.68 6.13 15.93
CA ALA A 111 10.24 6.16 16.19
C ALA A 111 9.50 5.15 15.30
N HIS A 112 9.88 5.03 14.03
CA HIS A 112 9.34 4.06 13.10
C HIS A 112 9.58 2.62 13.54
N GLU A 113 10.84 2.29 13.82
CA GLU A 113 11.24 0.93 14.21
C GLU A 113 10.61 0.51 15.54
N MET A 114 10.60 1.39 16.54
CA MET A 114 9.98 1.08 17.83
C MET A 114 8.46 0.92 17.72
N ALA A 115 7.80 1.71 16.89
CA ALA A 115 6.36 1.57 16.62
C ALA A 115 6.04 0.24 15.94
N ILE A 116 6.83 -0.16 14.93
CA ILE A 116 6.66 -1.46 14.26
C ILE A 116 6.83 -2.60 15.25
N GLN A 117 7.90 -2.57 16.07
CA GLN A 117 8.14 -3.60 17.08
C GLN A 117 6.98 -3.67 18.09
N ARG A 118 6.47 -2.53 18.54
CA ARG A 118 5.32 -2.46 19.44
C ARG A 118 4.07 -3.09 18.84
N MET A 119 3.79 -2.82 17.57
CA MET A 119 2.65 -3.41 16.87
C MET A 119 2.82 -4.92 16.66
N ILE A 120 4.03 -5.39 16.33
CA ILE A 120 4.33 -6.83 16.20
C ILE A 120 4.15 -7.54 17.54
N GLN A 121 4.61 -6.96 18.64
CA GLN A 121 4.39 -7.53 19.98
C GLN A 121 2.91 -7.61 20.36
N ALA A 122 2.08 -6.71 19.83
CA ALA A 122 0.63 -6.77 19.98
C ALA A 122 -0.06 -7.78 19.06
N GLY A 123 0.66 -8.38 18.10
CA GLY A 123 0.15 -9.38 17.18
C GLY A 123 -0.03 -8.92 15.73
N ALA A 124 0.43 -7.72 15.36
CA ALA A 124 0.37 -7.25 13.98
C ALA A 124 1.37 -7.98 13.07
N ILE A 125 1.00 -8.16 11.82
CA ILE A 125 1.82 -8.81 10.80
C ILE A 125 2.46 -7.74 9.92
N PRO A 126 3.81 -7.56 9.96
CA PRO A 126 4.49 -6.59 9.11
C PRO A 126 4.63 -7.13 7.69
N ILE A 127 4.29 -6.29 6.71
CA ILE A 127 4.49 -6.55 5.29
C ILE A 127 5.02 -5.30 4.58
N THR A 128 5.47 -5.46 3.34
CA THR A 128 5.72 -4.36 2.42
C THR A 128 4.61 -4.26 1.38
N TRP A 129 4.50 -3.12 0.68
CA TRP A 129 3.49 -2.96 -0.35
C TRP A 129 3.65 -3.97 -1.50
N MET A 130 4.88 -4.39 -1.82
CA MET A 130 5.14 -5.42 -2.83
C MET A 130 4.67 -6.81 -2.38
N VAL A 131 4.83 -7.13 -1.10
CA VAL A 131 4.30 -8.38 -0.53
C VAL A 131 2.77 -8.41 -0.68
N PHE A 132 2.09 -7.31 -0.34
CA PHE A 132 0.65 -7.20 -0.55
C PHE A 132 0.24 -7.42 -2.01
N ALA A 133 0.96 -6.82 -2.96
CA ALA A 133 0.69 -7.00 -4.39
C ALA A 133 0.90 -8.45 -4.83
N ALA A 134 2.01 -9.08 -4.39
CA ALA A 134 2.34 -10.45 -4.74
C ALA A 134 1.35 -11.48 -4.14
N GLU A 135 0.95 -11.28 -2.88
CA GLU A 135 -0.01 -12.17 -2.21
C GLU A 135 -1.41 -12.10 -2.82
N LEU A 136 -1.82 -10.96 -3.37
CA LEU A 136 -3.08 -10.83 -4.10
C LEU A 136 -3.00 -11.41 -5.51
N GLN A 137 -1.91 -11.17 -6.24
CA GLN A 137 -1.71 -11.72 -7.59
C GLN A 137 -1.48 -13.23 -7.54
N ARG A 138 -0.62 -13.73 -6.69
CA ARG A 138 -0.29 -15.15 -6.41
C ARG A 138 0.17 -15.98 -7.61
N ASP A 139 -0.36 -15.72 -8.79
CA ASP A 139 -0.08 -16.48 -10.01
C ASP A 139 -0.19 -15.55 -11.23
N TRP A 140 0.88 -15.48 -12.01
CA TRP A 140 0.91 -14.69 -13.23
C TRP A 140 0.01 -15.23 -14.35
N ALA A 141 -0.47 -16.47 -14.21
CA ALA A 141 -1.49 -17.04 -15.11
C ALA A 141 -2.89 -16.41 -14.89
N ARG A 142 -3.09 -15.61 -13.84
CA ARG A 142 -4.30 -14.80 -13.65
C ARG A 142 -4.26 -13.58 -14.56
N THR A 143 -4.61 -13.78 -15.82
CA THR A 143 -4.47 -12.79 -16.91
C THR A 143 -5.35 -11.55 -16.75
N ASP A 144 -6.44 -11.63 -16.01
CA ASP A 144 -7.36 -10.54 -15.71
C ASP A 144 -6.74 -9.42 -14.86
N THR A 145 -5.73 -9.72 -14.03
CA THR A 145 -5.04 -8.74 -13.17
C THR A 145 -3.55 -8.59 -13.50
N ALA A 146 -2.93 -9.59 -14.14
CA ALA A 146 -1.49 -9.65 -14.36
C ALA A 146 -0.91 -8.40 -15.06
N ALA A 147 -1.55 -7.92 -16.13
CA ALA A 147 -1.09 -6.74 -16.86
C ALA A 147 -1.14 -5.47 -16.01
N ALA A 148 -2.21 -5.28 -15.23
CA ALA A 148 -2.36 -4.13 -14.35
C ALA A 148 -1.33 -4.16 -13.20
N VAL A 149 -1.09 -5.33 -12.62
CA VAL A 149 -0.06 -5.50 -11.57
C VAL A 149 1.34 -5.26 -12.14
N ALA A 150 1.66 -5.80 -13.33
CA ALA A 150 2.93 -5.56 -14.00
C ALA A 150 3.17 -4.04 -14.22
N GLN A 151 2.15 -3.31 -14.65
CA GLN A 151 2.24 -1.85 -14.81
C GLN A 151 2.51 -1.14 -13.48
N ILE A 152 1.86 -1.55 -12.39
CA ILE A 152 2.13 -1.00 -11.04
C ILE A 152 3.58 -1.27 -10.61
N LEU A 153 4.11 -2.46 -10.89
CA LEU A 153 5.51 -2.78 -10.60
C LEU A 153 6.47 -1.92 -11.41
N VAL A 154 6.21 -1.69 -12.70
CA VAL A 154 7.02 -0.78 -13.54
C VAL A 154 7.05 0.62 -12.94
N GLU A 155 5.92 1.13 -12.48
CA GLU A 155 5.81 2.50 -11.98
C GLU A 155 6.35 2.68 -10.56
N HIS A 156 6.25 1.66 -9.70
CA HIS A 156 6.46 1.82 -8.25
C HIS A 156 7.52 0.89 -7.65
N ALA A 157 7.95 -0.19 -8.33
CA ALA A 157 8.86 -1.17 -7.74
C ALA A 157 10.36 -0.83 -7.90
N GLY A 158 10.70 0.41 -8.26
CA GLY A 158 12.09 0.88 -8.34
C GLY A 158 12.94 0.05 -9.29
N VAL A 159 14.01 -0.58 -8.78
CA VAL A 159 14.94 -1.39 -9.61
C VAL A 159 14.22 -2.53 -10.32
N VAL A 160 13.28 -3.20 -9.65
CA VAL A 160 12.50 -4.30 -10.28
C VAL A 160 11.68 -3.77 -11.45
N GLY A 161 11.04 -2.63 -11.31
CA GLY A 161 10.29 -1.99 -12.40
C GLY A 161 11.20 -1.60 -13.58
N THR A 162 12.38 -1.05 -13.30
CA THR A 162 13.38 -0.70 -14.32
C THR A 162 13.87 -1.94 -15.06
N THR A 163 14.14 -3.04 -14.34
CA THR A 163 14.56 -4.31 -14.93
C THR A 163 13.48 -4.86 -15.87
N PHE A 164 12.23 -4.80 -15.44
CA PHE A 164 11.08 -5.26 -16.22
C PHE A 164 10.91 -4.45 -17.52
N MET A 165 11.05 -3.12 -17.46
CA MET A 165 11.06 -2.28 -18.66
C MET A 165 12.20 -2.64 -19.61
N TRP A 166 13.38 -2.89 -19.08
CA TRP A 166 14.55 -3.27 -19.87
C TRP A 166 14.36 -4.61 -20.58
N GLU A 167 13.83 -5.60 -19.85
CA GLU A 167 13.52 -6.90 -20.44
C GLU A 167 12.53 -6.78 -21.60
N GLN A 168 11.47 -6.00 -21.44
CA GLN A 168 10.50 -5.73 -22.51
C GLN A 168 11.15 -5.08 -23.74
N GLN A 169 12.02 -4.11 -23.53
CA GLN A 169 12.75 -3.45 -24.63
C GLN A 169 13.68 -4.41 -25.35
N LEU A 170 14.42 -5.25 -24.62
CA LEU A 170 15.33 -6.24 -25.20
C LEU A 170 14.57 -7.30 -26.02
N LEU A 171 13.44 -7.78 -25.52
CA LEU A 171 12.60 -8.77 -26.21
C LEU A 171 11.89 -8.17 -27.44
N ALA A 172 11.55 -6.86 -27.40
CA ALA A 172 10.93 -6.16 -28.52
C ALA A 172 11.92 -5.77 -29.64
N THR A 173 13.23 -5.78 -29.35
CA THR A 173 14.25 -5.45 -30.34
C THR A 173 14.43 -6.63 -31.31
N PRO A 174 14.19 -6.48 -32.64
CA PRO A 174 14.44 -7.53 -33.60
C PRO A 174 15.91 -7.91 -33.56
N HIS A 175 16.23 -9.16 -33.27
CA HIS A 175 17.59 -9.67 -33.45
C HIS A 175 17.94 -9.62 -34.94
N THR A 176 18.63 -8.56 -35.35
CA THR A 176 19.28 -8.57 -36.64
C THR A 176 20.39 -9.61 -36.58
N GLU A 177 20.10 -10.79 -37.13
CA GLU A 177 21.16 -11.78 -37.42
C GLU A 177 22.21 -11.09 -38.26
N LYS A 178 23.35 -10.76 -37.64
CA LYS A 178 24.53 -10.43 -38.41
C LYS A 178 24.92 -11.69 -39.18
N LYS A 179 24.53 -11.74 -40.46
CA LYS A 179 25.18 -12.68 -41.41
C LYS A 179 26.67 -12.38 -41.36
N VAL A 180 27.39 -13.23 -40.63
CA VAL A 180 28.85 -13.28 -40.75
C VAL A 180 29.10 -13.80 -42.15
N SER A 181 29.40 -12.91 -43.09
CA SER A 181 29.89 -13.30 -44.41
C SER A 181 31.26 -13.93 -44.18
N ALA A 182 31.32 -15.25 -44.33
CA ALA A 182 32.60 -15.93 -44.46
C ALA A 182 33.27 -15.43 -45.73
N ALA A 183 34.43 -14.74 -45.57
CA ALA A 183 35.39 -14.43 -46.62
C ALA A 183 36.46 -15.51 -46.61
#